data_e14193711780f481d7f78ebddf9e81a0
#
_entry.id   e14193711780f481d7f78ebddf9e81a0
#
_cell.length_a   1.000
_cell.length_b   1.000
_cell.length_c   1.000
_cell.angle_alpha   90.00
_cell.angle_beta   90.00
_cell.angle_gamma   90.00
#
_symmetry.space_group_name_H-M   'P 1'
#
loop_
_entity.id
_entity.type
_entity.pdbx_description
1 polymer ?
#
loop_
_entity_poly.entity_id
_entity_poly.type
_entity_poly.pdbx_seq_one_letter_code
_entity_poly.pdbx_strand_id
1 'polypeptide(L)'
;MEQFETLAKAALAEEDMEKSVALAQEAVALYTGDFLTESAAEFWCINLNTYYRSLYTRLCRAAVDRLLKLGRITDAEKLCTGVIRLDPAAEEFSVFLMQALIKNKSPKKALEHYDYIAALYREVYGVSPSAELEAQKALAVQELYGSETSEDDIHTFLLEKEQEPGAFCCDNNVFREIVNLHVREMRRNDTPAALMIVRLANRSIDPEKRAIYMKQMEGTLLNELRAGDPFTKVGANQFWVLLPGAT
;
A
#
# COMPACT_ATOMS: atom_id res chain seq x y z
N MET A 1 21.23 -9.40 -20.93
CA MET A 1 21.41 -9.80 -19.51
C MET A 1 22.87 -9.75 -19.06
N GLU A 2 23.84 -10.28 -19.80
CA GLU A 2 25.28 -10.21 -19.44
C GLU A 2 25.77 -8.75 -19.25
N GLN A 3 25.37 -7.85 -20.14
CA GLN A 3 25.72 -6.43 -20.02
C GLN A 3 25.12 -5.79 -18.76
N PHE A 4 23.85 -6.11 -18.43
CA PHE A 4 23.23 -5.68 -17.17
C PHE A 4 24.02 -6.18 -15.96
N GLU A 5 24.37 -7.48 -15.95
CA GLU A 5 25.09 -8.08 -14.84
C GLU A 5 26.47 -7.45 -14.64
N THR A 6 27.19 -7.19 -15.73
CA THR A 6 28.51 -6.54 -15.69
C THR A 6 28.43 -5.14 -15.10
N LEU A 7 27.50 -4.31 -15.61
CA LEU A 7 27.29 -2.96 -15.11
C LEU A 7 26.79 -2.94 -13.67
N ALA A 8 25.88 -3.84 -13.31
CA ALA A 8 25.35 -3.93 -11.95
C ALA A 8 26.44 -4.29 -10.93
N LYS A 9 27.29 -5.27 -11.26
CA LYS A 9 28.43 -5.65 -10.40
C LYS A 9 29.45 -4.52 -10.30
N ALA A 10 29.76 -3.83 -11.41
CA ALA A 10 30.65 -2.68 -11.41
C ALA A 10 30.09 -1.53 -10.55
N ALA A 11 28.80 -1.20 -10.69
CA ALA A 11 28.15 -0.17 -9.90
C ALA A 11 28.17 -0.50 -8.38
N LEU A 12 27.94 -1.76 -8.01
CA LEU A 12 27.95 -2.18 -6.61
C LEU A 12 29.37 -2.19 -6.00
N ALA A 13 30.40 -2.40 -6.79
CA ALA A 13 31.80 -2.40 -6.36
C ALA A 13 32.44 -1.00 -6.36
N GLU A 14 31.86 -0.03 -7.07
CA GLU A 14 32.39 1.33 -7.18
C GLU A 14 32.23 2.09 -5.84
N GLU A 15 33.32 2.66 -5.34
CA GLU A 15 33.35 3.46 -4.09
C GLU A 15 32.92 4.91 -4.32
N ASP A 16 33.19 5.46 -5.49
CA ASP A 16 32.74 6.82 -5.87
C ASP A 16 31.23 6.81 -6.10
N MET A 17 30.51 7.55 -5.25
CA MET A 17 29.03 7.54 -5.29
C MET A 17 28.46 8.03 -6.62
N GLU A 18 29.05 9.08 -7.22
CA GLU A 18 28.56 9.62 -8.49
C GLU A 18 28.76 8.63 -9.65
N LYS A 19 29.95 8.02 -9.73
CA LYS A 19 30.22 6.99 -10.74
C LYS A 19 29.36 5.76 -10.54
N SER A 20 29.21 5.33 -9.30
CA SER A 20 28.33 4.21 -8.98
C SER A 20 26.87 4.44 -9.39
N VAL A 21 26.35 5.64 -9.12
CA VAL A 21 24.99 6.02 -9.54
C VAL A 21 24.88 6.05 -11.05
N ALA A 22 25.87 6.59 -11.77
CA ALA A 22 25.85 6.59 -13.24
C ALA A 22 25.81 5.17 -13.81
N LEU A 23 26.69 4.27 -13.35
CA LEU A 23 26.69 2.85 -13.75
C LEU A 23 25.38 2.15 -13.38
N ALA A 24 24.82 2.47 -12.21
CA ALA A 24 23.56 1.89 -11.80
C ALA A 24 22.38 2.33 -12.69
N GLN A 25 22.34 3.61 -13.09
CA GLN A 25 21.31 4.13 -14.00
C GLN A 25 21.41 3.46 -15.39
N GLU A 26 22.62 3.27 -15.91
CA GLU A 26 22.84 2.51 -17.17
C GLU A 26 22.36 1.06 -17.03
N ALA A 27 22.71 0.39 -15.94
CA ALA A 27 22.29 -1.00 -15.69
C ALA A 27 20.76 -1.10 -15.58
N VAL A 28 20.12 -0.22 -14.80
CA VAL A 28 18.66 -0.20 -14.61
C VAL A 28 17.93 -0.02 -15.94
N ALA A 29 18.45 0.81 -16.85
CA ALA A 29 17.86 1.02 -18.17
C ALA A 29 17.85 -0.27 -19.04
N LEU A 30 18.74 -1.23 -18.77
CA LEU A 30 18.79 -2.50 -19.47
C LEU A 30 17.85 -3.57 -18.89
N TYR A 31 17.37 -3.39 -17.65
CA TYR A 31 16.50 -4.36 -16.99
C TYR A 31 15.04 -4.01 -17.21
N THR A 32 14.35 -4.79 -18.02
CA THR A 32 12.93 -4.58 -18.38
C THR A 32 11.97 -5.56 -17.71
N GLY A 33 12.46 -6.40 -16.81
CA GLY A 33 11.69 -7.43 -16.13
C GLY A 33 12.24 -8.83 -16.34
N ASP A 34 11.41 -9.84 -16.10
CA ASP A 34 11.79 -11.25 -16.18
C ASP A 34 12.20 -11.67 -17.60
N PHE A 35 13.23 -12.48 -17.64
CA PHE A 35 13.80 -13.04 -18.87
C PHE A 35 12.95 -14.23 -19.35
N LEU A 36 12.70 -14.31 -20.66
CA LEU A 36 11.97 -15.40 -21.32
C LEU A 36 10.63 -15.75 -20.63
N THR A 37 9.70 -14.81 -20.62
CA THR A 37 8.36 -15.00 -20.04
C THR A 37 7.61 -16.20 -20.60
N GLU A 38 7.87 -16.59 -21.87
CA GLU A 38 7.28 -17.78 -22.50
C GLU A 38 7.79 -19.10 -21.88
N SER A 39 8.99 -19.10 -21.31
CA SER A 39 9.61 -20.25 -20.63
C SER A 39 9.68 -20.09 -19.12
N ALA A 40 8.86 -19.20 -18.56
CA ALA A 40 8.94 -18.84 -17.13
C ALA A 40 8.72 -20.03 -16.17
N ALA A 41 8.03 -21.10 -16.61
CA ALA A 41 7.79 -22.30 -15.83
C ALA A 41 8.97 -23.29 -15.80
N GLU A 42 9.98 -23.11 -16.66
CA GLU A 42 11.14 -23.98 -16.70
C GLU A 42 12.08 -23.71 -15.52
N PHE A 43 12.52 -24.76 -14.82
CA PHE A 43 13.31 -24.66 -13.59
C PHE A 43 14.59 -23.80 -13.75
N TRP A 44 15.28 -23.94 -14.89
CA TRP A 44 16.46 -23.13 -15.18
C TRP A 44 16.12 -21.63 -15.37
N CYS A 45 14.96 -21.33 -15.96
CA CYS A 45 14.50 -19.98 -16.18
C CYS A 45 14.09 -19.32 -14.86
N ILE A 46 13.41 -20.06 -13.96
CA ILE A 46 13.06 -19.60 -12.61
C ILE A 46 14.32 -19.20 -11.84
N ASN A 47 15.35 -20.03 -11.82
CA ASN A 47 16.61 -19.74 -11.12
C ASN A 47 17.31 -18.49 -11.70
N LEU A 48 17.31 -18.36 -13.01
CA LEU A 48 17.93 -17.23 -13.69
C LEU A 48 17.17 -15.92 -13.40
N ASN A 49 15.86 -15.93 -13.49
CA ASN A 49 15.02 -14.78 -13.17
C ASN A 49 15.15 -14.38 -11.69
N THR A 50 15.17 -15.34 -10.79
CA THR A 50 15.39 -15.08 -9.34
C THR A 50 16.74 -14.40 -9.10
N TYR A 51 17.80 -14.88 -9.77
CA TYR A 51 19.13 -14.28 -9.67
C TYR A 51 19.13 -12.83 -10.18
N TYR A 52 18.63 -12.58 -11.38
CA TYR A 52 18.63 -11.24 -11.97
C TYR A 52 17.71 -10.28 -11.24
N ARG A 53 16.55 -10.73 -10.76
CA ARG A 53 15.65 -9.93 -9.93
C ARG A 53 16.31 -9.54 -8.61
N SER A 54 16.99 -10.49 -7.95
CA SER A 54 17.75 -10.22 -6.73
C SER A 54 18.90 -9.23 -6.96
N LEU A 55 19.62 -9.37 -8.06
CA LEU A 55 20.70 -8.45 -8.44
C LEU A 55 20.16 -7.04 -8.72
N TYR A 56 19.05 -6.94 -9.45
CA TYR A 56 18.35 -5.69 -9.75
C TYR A 56 17.90 -4.98 -8.47
N THR A 57 17.20 -5.69 -7.58
CA THR A 57 16.72 -5.15 -6.30
C THR A 57 17.88 -4.62 -5.45
N ARG A 58 18.96 -5.41 -5.34
CA ARG A 58 20.16 -5.00 -4.58
C ARG A 58 20.84 -3.77 -5.19
N LEU A 59 20.94 -3.72 -6.53
CA LEU A 59 21.48 -2.56 -7.25
C LEU A 59 20.65 -1.31 -7.00
N CYS A 60 19.32 -1.40 -7.17
CA CYS A 60 18.40 -0.29 -6.97
C CYS A 60 18.44 0.23 -5.53
N ARG A 61 18.47 -0.66 -4.53
CA ARG A 61 18.61 -0.28 -3.11
C ARG A 61 19.89 0.52 -2.89
N ALA A 62 21.03 0.04 -3.37
CA ALA A 62 22.30 0.73 -3.22
C ALA A 62 22.31 2.09 -3.95
N ALA A 63 21.70 2.15 -5.13
CA ALA A 63 21.61 3.38 -5.92
C ALA A 63 20.70 4.42 -5.23
N VAL A 64 19.55 4.02 -4.69
CA VAL A 64 18.65 4.92 -3.95
C VAL A 64 19.35 5.49 -2.71
N ASP A 65 20.02 4.66 -1.93
CA ASP A 65 20.76 5.12 -0.74
C ASP A 65 21.82 6.17 -1.11
N ARG A 66 22.59 5.93 -2.19
CA ARG A 66 23.59 6.88 -2.70
C ARG A 66 22.95 8.16 -3.23
N LEU A 67 21.86 8.07 -3.99
CA LEU A 67 21.13 9.23 -4.51
C LEU A 67 20.60 10.12 -3.39
N LEU A 68 20.05 9.53 -2.33
CA LEU A 68 19.58 10.25 -1.15
C LEU A 68 20.72 10.94 -0.38
N LYS A 69 21.91 10.30 -0.30
CA LYS A 69 23.11 10.89 0.31
C LYS A 69 23.67 12.04 -0.53
N LEU A 70 23.62 11.93 -1.85
CA LEU A 70 24.04 12.98 -2.78
C LEU A 70 23.04 14.14 -2.91
N GLY A 71 21.87 14.04 -2.26
CA GLY A 71 20.80 15.04 -2.39
C GLY A 71 20.08 15.01 -3.74
N ARG A 72 20.28 13.99 -4.57
CA ARG A 72 19.63 13.82 -5.88
C ARG A 72 18.24 13.20 -5.73
N ILE A 73 17.37 13.92 -5.01
CA ILE A 73 16.05 13.40 -4.57
C ILE A 73 15.16 13.01 -5.74
N THR A 74 15.09 13.86 -6.77
CA THR A 74 14.26 13.58 -7.97
C THR A 74 14.69 12.32 -8.72
N ASP A 75 15.97 12.00 -8.73
CA ASP A 75 16.46 10.78 -9.37
C ASP A 75 16.13 9.54 -8.51
N ALA A 76 16.18 9.68 -7.19
CA ALA A 76 15.71 8.64 -6.27
C ALA A 76 14.21 8.36 -6.44
N GLU A 77 13.37 9.39 -6.57
CA GLU A 77 11.93 9.25 -6.85
C GLU A 77 11.67 8.47 -8.15
N LYS A 78 12.38 8.84 -9.24
CA LYS A 78 12.25 8.15 -10.53
C LYS A 78 12.65 6.68 -10.44
N LEU A 79 13.76 6.40 -9.76
CA LEU A 79 14.26 5.03 -9.59
C LEU A 79 13.27 4.17 -8.78
N CYS A 80 12.82 4.66 -7.63
CA CYS A 80 11.82 3.97 -6.81
C CYS A 80 10.52 3.70 -7.58
N THR A 81 10.00 4.70 -8.30
CA THR A 81 8.80 4.56 -9.13
C THR A 81 8.99 3.49 -10.21
N GLY A 82 10.18 3.43 -10.83
CA GLY A 82 10.51 2.39 -11.80
C GLY A 82 10.49 0.99 -11.21
N VAL A 83 11.06 0.81 -10.02
CA VAL A 83 11.07 -0.50 -9.31
C VAL A 83 9.67 -0.91 -8.90
N ILE A 84 8.88 -0.02 -8.29
CA ILE A 84 7.50 -0.28 -7.84
C ILE A 84 6.60 -0.70 -9.03
N ARG A 85 6.83 -0.13 -10.21
CA ARG A 85 6.10 -0.53 -11.43
C ARG A 85 6.39 -1.96 -11.85
N LEU A 86 7.63 -2.43 -11.69
CA LEU A 86 8.04 -3.81 -12.03
C LEU A 86 7.66 -4.81 -10.93
N ASP A 87 7.78 -4.40 -9.68
CA ASP A 87 7.47 -5.23 -8.51
C ASP A 87 6.76 -4.40 -7.42
N PRO A 88 5.42 -4.31 -7.47
CA PRO A 88 4.66 -3.58 -6.46
C PRO A 88 4.74 -4.19 -5.05
N ALA A 89 5.17 -5.46 -4.93
CA ALA A 89 5.37 -6.12 -3.64
C ALA A 89 6.69 -5.75 -2.95
N ALA A 90 7.60 -5.06 -3.65
CA ALA A 90 8.85 -4.56 -3.08
C ALA A 90 8.61 -3.32 -2.20
N GLU A 91 7.98 -3.51 -1.03
CA GLU A 91 7.52 -2.45 -0.11
C GLU A 91 8.64 -1.49 0.30
N GLU A 92 9.88 -1.96 0.41
CA GLU A 92 11.02 -1.11 0.75
C GLU A 92 11.19 0.08 -0.20
N PHE A 93 10.87 -0.08 -1.49
CA PHE A 93 10.96 1.03 -2.46
C PHE A 93 9.81 2.02 -2.30
N SER A 94 8.66 1.60 -1.78
CA SER A 94 7.59 2.51 -1.36
C SER A 94 8.02 3.34 -0.15
N VAL A 95 8.71 2.74 0.82
CA VAL A 95 9.32 3.46 1.95
C VAL A 95 10.33 4.49 1.45
N PHE A 96 11.25 4.11 0.57
CA PHE A 96 12.24 5.04 -0.01
C PHE A 96 11.59 6.16 -0.83
N LEU A 97 10.55 5.84 -1.61
CA LEU A 97 9.81 6.85 -2.37
C LEU A 97 9.15 7.87 -1.44
N MET A 98 8.49 7.43 -0.38
CA MET A 98 7.90 8.34 0.60
C MET A 98 8.96 9.21 1.28
N GLN A 99 10.11 8.64 1.66
CA GLN A 99 11.23 9.41 2.21
C GLN A 99 11.73 10.48 1.24
N ALA A 100 11.87 10.13 -0.05
CA ALA A 100 12.28 11.06 -1.08
C ALA A 100 11.25 12.19 -1.26
N LEU A 101 9.96 11.86 -1.32
CA LEU A 101 8.86 12.82 -1.47
C LEU A 101 8.77 13.78 -0.26
N ILE A 102 8.91 13.27 0.96
CA ILE A 102 8.94 14.10 2.19
C ILE A 102 10.14 15.06 2.14
N LYS A 103 11.34 14.57 1.81
CA LYS A 103 12.53 15.40 1.66
C LYS A 103 12.39 16.46 0.56
N ASN A 104 11.65 16.13 -0.51
CA ASN A 104 11.35 17.04 -1.62
C ASN A 104 10.18 18.00 -1.32
N LYS A 105 9.79 18.13 -0.04
CA LYS A 105 8.67 19.00 0.39
C LYS A 105 7.36 18.72 -0.35
N SER A 106 7.10 17.45 -0.62
CA SER A 106 5.89 16.97 -1.29
C SER A 106 5.14 15.93 -0.43
N PRO A 107 4.79 16.25 0.84
CA PRO A 107 4.18 15.28 1.75
C PRO A 107 2.81 14.80 1.27
N LYS A 108 2.05 15.63 0.55
CA LYS A 108 0.76 15.22 -0.05
C LYS A 108 0.93 14.03 -1.01
N LYS A 109 1.92 14.10 -1.91
CA LYS A 109 2.22 12.98 -2.81
C LYS A 109 2.68 11.71 -2.07
N ALA A 110 3.38 11.88 -0.95
CA ALA A 110 3.76 10.75 -0.12
C ALA A 110 2.53 10.06 0.49
N LEU A 111 1.54 10.81 0.95
CA LEU A 111 0.28 10.27 1.47
C LEU A 111 -0.57 9.61 0.38
N GLU A 112 -0.67 10.22 -0.81
CA GLU A 112 -1.35 9.62 -1.97
C GLU A 112 -0.71 8.27 -2.35
N HIS A 113 0.63 8.20 -2.32
CA HIS A 113 1.35 6.95 -2.57
C HIS A 113 1.09 5.91 -1.48
N TYR A 114 1.10 6.32 -0.20
CA TYR A 114 0.75 5.43 0.90
C TYR A 114 -0.65 4.84 0.73
N ASP A 115 -1.66 5.67 0.45
CA ASP A 115 -3.04 5.23 0.27
C ASP A 115 -3.16 4.21 -0.88
N TYR A 116 -2.46 4.44 -1.99
CA TYR A 116 -2.39 3.53 -3.12
C TYR A 116 -1.79 2.16 -2.73
N ILE A 117 -0.63 2.15 -2.07
CA ILE A 117 0.05 0.91 -1.67
C ILE A 117 -0.72 0.17 -0.58
N ALA A 118 -1.31 0.89 0.38
CA ALA A 118 -2.12 0.29 1.44
C ALA A 118 -3.39 -0.38 0.88
N ALA A 119 -4.03 0.23 -0.12
CA ALA A 119 -5.16 -0.37 -0.83
C ALA A 119 -4.72 -1.63 -1.60
N LEU A 120 -3.62 -1.56 -2.36
CA LEU A 120 -3.07 -2.68 -3.11
C LEU A 120 -2.75 -3.87 -2.19
N TYR A 121 -2.09 -3.63 -1.05
CA TYR A 121 -1.72 -4.69 -0.11
C TYR A 121 -2.94 -5.35 0.52
N ARG A 122 -3.95 -4.57 0.86
CA ARG A 122 -5.21 -5.10 1.39
C ARG A 122 -5.97 -5.93 0.36
N GLU A 123 -6.12 -5.41 -0.85
CA GLU A 123 -6.96 -6.04 -1.89
C GLU A 123 -6.29 -7.23 -2.56
N VAL A 124 -4.99 -7.14 -2.88
CA VAL A 124 -4.29 -8.16 -3.65
C VAL A 124 -3.61 -9.19 -2.75
N TYR A 125 -2.94 -8.73 -1.69
CA TYR A 125 -2.13 -9.61 -0.83
C TYR A 125 -2.83 -9.97 0.48
N GLY A 126 -3.91 -9.28 0.87
CA GLY A 126 -4.65 -9.52 2.11
C GLY A 126 -3.84 -9.20 3.37
N VAL A 127 -2.84 -8.32 3.26
CA VAL A 127 -1.95 -7.91 4.36
C VAL A 127 -2.03 -6.41 4.61
N SER A 128 -1.69 -6.00 5.83
CA SER A 128 -1.53 -4.58 6.18
C SER A 128 -0.12 -4.10 5.82
N PRO A 129 0.07 -2.80 5.56
CA PRO A 129 1.38 -2.17 5.41
C PRO A 129 2.30 -2.44 6.59
N SER A 130 3.62 -2.43 6.35
CA SER A 130 4.61 -2.62 7.41
C SER A 130 4.65 -1.43 8.38
N ALA A 131 5.23 -1.66 9.56
CA ALA A 131 5.46 -0.59 10.54
C ALA A 131 6.36 0.53 9.98
N GLU A 132 7.27 0.21 9.06
CA GLU A 132 8.15 1.17 8.42
C GLU A 132 7.37 2.10 7.47
N LEU A 133 6.45 1.56 6.70
CA LEU A 133 5.59 2.35 5.81
C LEU A 133 4.62 3.22 6.62
N GLU A 134 4.06 2.70 7.71
CA GLU A 134 3.24 3.48 8.66
C GLU A 134 4.03 4.62 9.31
N ALA A 135 5.30 4.40 9.64
CA ALA A 135 6.16 5.46 10.16
C ALA A 135 6.38 6.58 9.13
N GLN A 136 6.56 6.24 7.85
CA GLN A 136 6.68 7.25 6.80
C GLN A 136 5.38 8.05 6.60
N LYS A 137 4.23 7.39 6.71
CA LYS A 137 2.93 8.10 6.72
C LYS A 137 2.85 9.11 7.86
N ALA A 138 3.22 8.70 9.07
CA ALA A 138 3.20 9.61 10.23
C ALA A 138 4.12 10.82 10.01
N LEU A 139 5.31 10.63 9.44
CA LEU A 139 6.23 11.72 9.09
C LEU A 139 5.64 12.63 7.99
N ALA A 140 4.99 12.07 6.98
CA ALA A 140 4.35 12.84 5.92
C ALA A 140 3.19 13.69 6.47
N VAL A 141 2.38 13.15 7.37
CA VAL A 141 1.31 13.88 8.07
C VAL A 141 1.90 15.01 8.91
N GLN A 142 2.96 14.73 9.67
CA GLN A 142 3.65 15.72 10.48
C GLN A 142 4.25 16.86 9.63
N GLU A 143 4.84 16.54 8.47
CA GLU A 143 5.40 17.55 7.56
C GLU A 143 4.30 18.37 6.87
N LEU A 144 3.15 17.76 6.57
CA LEU A 144 2.04 18.43 5.91
C LEU A 144 1.30 19.40 6.84
N TYR A 145 1.03 18.96 8.07
CA TYR A 145 0.20 19.71 9.00
C TYR A 145 0.99 20.46 10.08
N GLY A 146 2.29 20.17 10.24
CA GLY A 146 3.19 20.90 11.15
C GLY A 146 2.73 20.91 12.61
N SER A 147 3.30 21.85 13.39
CA SER A 147 2.88 22.12 14.77
C SER A 147 1.72 23.14 14.88
N GLU A 148 1.43 23.86 13.80
CA GLU A 148 0.37 24.87 13.71
C GLU A 148 -0.50 24.57 12.48
N THR A 149 -1.46 23.67 12.63
CA THR A 149 -2.45 23.38 11.59
C THR A 149 -3.56 24.42 11.68
N SER A 150 -3.86 25.14 10.60
CA SER A 150 -4.97 26.06 10.56
C SER A 150 -6.32 25.32 10.64
N GLU A 151 -7.38 25.99 11.10
CA GLU A 151 -8.74 25.40 11.12
C GLU A 151 -9.17 24.97 9.71
N ASP A 152 -8.78 25.72 8.67
CA ASP A 152 -9.08 25.39 7.27
C ASP A 152 -8.35 24.12 6.79
N ASP A 153 -7.09 23.90 7.22
CA ASP A 153 -6.34 22.69 6.88
C ASP A 153 -6.95 21.46 7.56
N ILE A 154 -7.40 21.59 8.83
CA ILE A 154 -8.09 20.53 9.55
C ILE A 154 -9.41 20.21 8.85
N HIS A 155 -10.18 21.21 8.46
CA HIS A 155 -11.45 21.04 7.76
C HIS A 155 -11.24 20.35 6.41
N THR A 156 -10.26 20.81 5.64
CA THR A 156 -9.88 20.19 4.35
C THR A 156 -9.47 18.73 4.53
N PHE A 157 -8.60 18.45 5.52
CA PHE A 157 -8.16 17.07 5.80
C PHE A 157 -9.33 16.13 6.17
N LEU A 158 -10.28 16.61 6.96
CA LEU A 158 -11.41 15.81 7.42
C LEU A 158 -12.48 15.61 6.33
N LEU A 159 -12.62 16.55 5.40
CA LEU A 159 -13.71 16.58 4.42
C LEU A 159 -13.25 16.41 2.95
N GLU A 160 -11.95 16.23 2.66
CA GLU A 160 -11.41 16.10 1.31
C GLU A 160 -11.88 14.84 0.54
N LYS A 161 -12.42 13.84 1.23
CA LYS A 161 -13.09 12.72 0.55
C LYS A 161 -14.57 13.05 0.40
N GLU A 162 -15.01 13.28 -0.84
CA GLU A 162 -16.42 13.12 -1.18
C GLU A 162 -16.87 11.78 -0.57
N GLN A 163 -17.83 11.84 0.34
CA GLN A 163 -18.37 10.61 0.92
C GLN A 163 -19.01 9.83 -0.22
N GLU A 164 -18.43 8.69 -0.58
CA GLU A 164 -19.08 7.79 -1.52
C GLU A 164 -20.46 7.43 -0.95
N PRO A 165 -21.52 7.50 -1.79
CA PRO A 165 -22.84 7.15 -1.32
C PRO A 165 -22.88 5.68 -0.92
N GLY A 166 -23.46 5.38 0.23
CA GLY A 166 -23.61 4.02 0.75
C GLY A 166 -22.92 3.82 2.12
N ALA A 167 -22.92 2.59 2.58
CA ALA A 167 -22.38 2.19 3.86
C ALA A 167 -20.84 2.34 3.91
N PHE A 168 -20.29 2.55 5.10
CA PHE A 168 -18.85 2.70 5.28
C PHE A 168 -18.13 1.35 5.38
N CYS A 169 -17.50 0.93 4.27
CA CYS A 169 -16.65 -0.26 4.26
C CYS A 169 -15.25 0.08 4.81
N CYS A 170 -14.82 -0.59 5.87
CA CYS A 170 -13.53 -0.34 6.50
C CYS A 170 -12.77 -1.63 6.83
N ASP A 171 -11.48 -1.51 7.17
CA ASP A 171 -10.71 -2.64 7.66
C ASP A 171 -11.09 -3.03 9.11
N ASN A 172 -10.65 -4.23 9.54
CA ASN A 172 -11.00 -4.79 10.84
C ASN A 172 -10.53 -3.93 12.03
N ASN A 173 -9.43 -3.20 11.91
CA ASN A 173 -8.91 -2.37 12.99
C ASN A 173 -9.74 -1.11 13.14
N VAL A 174 -10.04 -0.44 12.02
CA VAL A 174 -10.93 0.73 11.99
C VAL A 174 -12.32 0.35 12.49
N PHE A 175 -12.87 -0.79 12.03
CA PHE A 175 -14.15 -1.29 12.50
C PHE A 175 -14.18 -1.50 14.01
N ARG A 176 -13.13 -2.11 14.58
CA ARG A 176 -13.01 -2.30 16.02
C ARG A 176 -13.01 -0.98 16.80
N GLU A 177 -12.28 0.02 16.30
CA GLU A 177 -12.24 1.34 16.96
C GLU A 177 -13.61 2.05 16.88
N ILE A 178 -14.32 1.94 15.74
CA ILE A 178 -15.68 2.46 15.61
C ILE A 178 -16.63 1.76 16.59
N VAL A 179 -16.58 0.43 16.72
CA VAL A 179 -17.37 -0.31 17.69
C VAL A 179 -17.07 0.14 19.11
N ASN A 180 -15.78 0.32 19.47
CA ASN A 180 -15.36 0.81 20.77
C ASN A 180 -15.90 2.22 21.07
N LEU A 181 -15.89 3.08 20.06
CA LEU A 181 -16.44 4.44 20.16
C LEU A 181 -17.96 4.37 20.43
N HIS A 182 -18.71 3.60 19.64
CA HIS A 182 -20.16 3.44 19.84
C HIS A 182 -20.52 2.81 21.17
N VAL A 183 -19.73 1.85 21.67
CA VAL A 183 -19.94 1.30 23.03
C VAL A 183 -19.81 2.39 24.11
N ARG A 184 -18.87 3.33 23.94
CA ARG A 184 -18.75 4.48 24.86
C ARG A 184 -19.94 5.45 24.74
N GLU A 185 -20.42 5.71 23.53
CA GLU A 185 -21.60 6.53 23.26
C GLU A 185 -22.88 5.92 23.84
N MET A 186 -23.09 4.60 23.65
CA MET A 186 -24.21 3.87 24.22
C MET A 186 -24.28 4.03 25.76
N ARG A 187 -23.12 3.90 26.43
CA ARG A 187 -23.04 4.08 27.89
C ARG A 187 -23.38 5.49 28.36
N ARG A 188 -23.10 6.50 27.51
CA ARG A 188 -23.33 7.91 27.85
C ARG A 188 -24.74 8.38 27.51
N ASN A 189 -25.27 7.95 26.37
CA ASN A 189 -26.48 8.51 25.76
C ASN A 189 -27.66 7.53 25.76
N ASP A 190 -27.48 6.30 26.29
CA ASP A 190 -28.46 5.20 26.26
C ASP A 190 -29.03 4.90 24.86
N THR A 191 -28.17 5.06 23.83
CA THR A 191 -28.54 4.78 22.43
C THR A 191 -28.21 3.35 22.08
N PRO A 192 -29.19 2.52 21.62
CA PRO A 192 -28.94 1.14 21.28
C PRO A 192 -28.09 1.03 20.00
N ALA A 193 -27.36 -0.08 19.84
CA ALA A 193 -26.75 -0.47 18.59
C ALA A 193 -26.77 -1.99 18.44
N ALA A 194 -26.85 -2.49 17.21
CA ALA A 194 -26.83 -3.91 16.94
C ALA A 194 -25.57 -4.29 16.12
N LEU A 195 -24.99 -5.45 16.45
CA LEU A 195 -23.94 -6.07 15.63
C LEU A 195 -24.54 -7.21 14.82
N MET A 196 -24.53 -7.07 13.50
CA MET A 196 -25.04 -8.08 12.57
C MET A 196 -23.87 -8.83 11.92
N ILE A 197 -24.01 -10.15 11.81
CA ILE A 197 -23.05 -11.00 11.09
C ILE A 197 -23.73 -11.57 9.85
N VAL A 198 -23.23 -11.20 8.68
CA VAL A 198 -23.68 -11.71 7.38
C VAL A 198 -22.69 -12.76 6.91
N ARG A 199 -23.17 -13.97 6.63
CA ARG A 199 -22.30 -15.12 6.34
C ARG A 199 -22.81 -15.92 5.16
N LEU A 200 -21.89 -16.38 4.30
CA LEU A 200 -22.22 -17.41 3.30
C LEU A 200 -22.52 -18.74 4.00
N ALA A 201 -23.74 -19.26 3.78
CA ALA A 201 -24.22 -20.47 4.45
C ALA A 201 -23.45 -21.74 4.03
N ASN A 202 -23.09 -21.85 2.76
CA ASN A 202 -22.42 -23.04 2.24
C ASN A 202 -20.90 -22.90 2.35
N ARG A 203 -20.27 -23.71 3.22
CA ARG A 203 -18.82 -23.74 3.45
C ARG A 203 -18.03 -24.52 2.40
N SER A 204 -18.70 -25.34 1.58
CA SER A 204 -18.08 -26.21 0.58
C SER A 204 -18.08 -25.60 -0.83
N ILE A 205 -18.30 -24.28 -0.96
CA ILE A 205 -18.25 -23.58 -2.24
C ILE A 205 -16.80 -23.49 -2.72
N ASP A 206 -16.62 -23.72 -4.01
CA ASP A 206 -15.38 -23.47 -4.73
C ASP A 206 -14.80 -22.07 -4.44
N PRO A 207 -13.48 -21.93 -4.20
CA PRO A 207 -12.86 -20.65 -3.85
C PRO A 207 -13.16 -19.49 -4.84
N GLU A 208 -13.20 -19.76 -6.14
CA GLU A 208 -13.49 -18.74 -7.15
C GLU A 208 -14.95 -18.28 -7.05
N LYS A 209 -15.88 -19.19 -6.94
CA LYS A 209 -17.31 -18.85 -6.76
C LYS A 209 -17.55 -18.13 -5.43
N ARG A 210 -16.82 -18.52 -4.38
CA ARG A 210 -16.87 -17.82 -3.09
C ARG A 210 -16.45 -16.36 -3.22
N ALA A 211 -15.37 -16.08 -3.93
CA ALA A 211 -14.90 -14.71 -4.17
C ALA A 211 -15.97 -13.87 -4.89
N ILE A 212 -16.63 -14.44 -5.90
CA ILE A 212 -17.71 -13.79 -6.63
C ILE A 212 -18.88 -13.44 -5.71
N TYR A 213 -19.35 -14.42 -4.92
CA TYR A 213 -20.47 -14.20 -3.99
C TYR A 213 -20.13 -13.20 -2.89
N MET A 214 -18.90 -13.24 -2.36
CA MET A 214 -18.45 -12.25 -1.37
C MET A 214 -18.43 -10.84 -1.95
N LYS A 215 -17.99 -10.66 -3.20
CA LYS A 215 -18.03 -9.37 -3.90
C LYS A 215 -19.47 -8.88 -4.14
N GLN A 216 -20.38 -9.78 -4.49
CA GLN A 216 -21.81 -9.44 -4.63
C GLN A 216 -22.43 -9.03 -3.29
N MET A 217 -22.13 -9.75 -2.21
CA MET A 217 -22.58 -9.39 -0.86
C MET A 217 -22.05 -8.02 -0.42
N GLU A 218 -20.78 -7.73 -0.69
CA GLU A 218 -20.16 -6.43 -0.41
C GLU A 218 -20.88 -5.31 -1.15
N GLY A 219 -21.12 -5.47 -2.45
CA GLY A 219 -21.89 -4.51 -3.24
C GLY A 219 -23.33 -4.32 -2.74
N THR A 220 -23.98 -5.40 -2.28
CA THR A 220 -25.31 -5.31 -1.65
C THR A 220 -25.26 -4.53 -0.34
N LEU A 221 -24.30 -4.82 0.53
CA LEU A 221 -24.14 -4.11 1.80
C LEU A 221 -23.86 -2.62 1.58
N LEU A 222 -22.99 -2.28 0.60
CA LEU A 222 -22.72 -0.89 0.25
C LEU A 222 -23.98 -0.12 -0.17
N ASN A 223 -24.87 -0.75 -0.92
CA ASN A 223 -26.04 -0.10 -1.49
C ASN A 223 -27.27 -0.08 -0.56
N GLU A 224 -27.44 -1.10 0.27
CA GLU A 224 -28.64 -1.30 1.08
C GLU A 224 -28.52 -0.76 2.51
N LEU A 225 -27.29 -0.63 3.04
CA LEU A 225 -27.05 -0.06 4.35
C LEU A 225 -26.95 1.47 4.28
N ARG A 226 -27.16 2.14 5.42
CA ARG A 226 -27.08 3.60 5.51
C ARG A 226 -25.62 4.06 5.49
N ALA A 227 -25.37 5.28 5.05
CA ALA A 227 -24.03 5.89 5.02
C ALA A 227 -23.29 5.86 6.39
N GLY A 228 -24.04 5.85 7.49
CA GLY A 228 -23.49 5.77 8.85
C GLY A 228 -23.32 4.34 9.40
N ASP A 229 -23.67 3.31 8.64
CA ASP A 229 -23.54 1.91 9.07
C ASP A 229 -22.18 1.35 8.62
N PRO A 230 -21.19 1.22 9.51
CA PRO A 230 -19.91 0.65 9.12
C PRO A 230 -19.97 -0.87 9.02
N PHE A 231 -19.24 -1.41 8.06
CA PHE A 231 -19.07 -2.85 7.95
C PHE A 231 -17.65 -3.24 7.53
N THR A 232 -17.26 -4.47 7.84
CA THR A 232 -15.94 -5.01 7.52
C THR A 232 -16.02 -6.46 7.09
N LYS A 233 -15.11 -6.86 6.20
CA LYS A 233 -14.95 -8.25 5.80
C LYS A 233 -14.09 -9.00 6.82
N VAL A 234 -14.60 -10.11 7.35
CA VAL A 234 -13.90 -10.94 8.32
C VAL A 234 -13.70 -12.34 7.78
N GLY A 235 -12.46 -12.70 7.50
CA GLY A 235 -12.12 -13.98 6.90
C GLY A 235 -12.67 -14.14 5.47
N ALA A 236 -12.84 -15.38 5.04
CA ALA A 236 -13.14 -15.70 3.65
C ALA A 236 -14.65 -15.72 3.30
N ASN A 237 -15.56 -15.63 4.30
CA ASN A 237 -16.97 -15.95 4.07
C ASN A 237 -17.98 -15.15 4.90
N GLN A 238 -17.57 -14.05 5.55
CA GLN A 238 -18.48 -13.25 6.37
C GLN A 238 -18.14 -11.78 6.40
N PHE A 239 -19.17 -10.95 6.68
CA PHE A 239 -19.08 -9.54 7.00
C PHE A 239 -19.64 -9.28 8.38
N TRP A 240 -19.06 -8.35 9.10
CA TRP A 240 -19.61 -7.79 10.34
C TRP A 240 -20.09 -6.39 10.07
N VAL A 241 -21.29 -6.08 10.52
CA VAL A 241 -21.96 -4.81 10.31
C VAL A 241 -22.36 -4.24 11.65
N LEU A 242 -22.03 -3.00 11.93
CA LEU A 242 -22.56 -2.27 13.08
C LEU A 242 -23.74 -1.41 12.61
N LEU A 243 -24.84 -1.49 13.33
CA LEU A 243 -26.08 -0.76 13.08
C LEU A 243 -26.35 0.19 14.25
N PRO A 244 -25.85 1.43 14.23
CA PRO A 244 -26.10 2.41 15.25
C PRO A 244 -27.59 2.78 15.30
N GLY A 245 -28.16 2.88 16.50
CA GLY A 245 -29.59 3.23 16.69
C GLY A 245 -30.58 2.13 16.30
N ALA A 246 -30.12 0.91 16.00
CA ALA A 246 -31.02 -0.22 15.77
C ALA A 246 -31.50 -0.82 17.11
N THR A 247 -32.80 -1.07 17.21
CA THR A 247 -33.46 -1.72 18.35
C THR A 247 -33.89 -3.12 18.01
#